data_4041d93af954608fc7a2deb69bc98233
#
_entry.id   4041d93af954608fc7a2deb69bc98233
#
_cell.length_a   1.000
_cell.length_b   1.000
_cell.length_c   1.000
_cell.angle_alpha   90.00
_cell.angle_beta   90.00
_cell.angle_gamma   90.00
#
_symmetry.space_group_name_H-M   'P 1'
#
loop_
_entity.id
_entity.type
_entity.pdbx_description
1 polymer ?
#
loop_
_entity_poly.entity_id
_entity_poly.type
_entity_poly.pdbx_seq_one_letter_code
_entity_poly.pdbx_strand_id
1 'polypeptide(L)' 'MQITLYTQKNCPQCKVLEDMLNKKHITYATNDNINDMSQRNITHTPMMDVDGVLYDMGAAIKMINEGLI' A
#
# COMPACT_ATOMS: atom_id res chain seq x y z
N MET A 1 5.45 -13.70 2.00
CA MET A 1 5.04 -12.32 2.41
C MET A 1 3.88 -11.88 1.54
N GLN A 2 2.78 -11.47 2.16
CA GLN A 2 1.61 -10.98 1.43
C GLN A 2 1.50 -9.47 1.60
N ILE A 3 1.42 -8.78 0.47
CA ILE A 3 1.34 -7.32 0.45
C ILE A 3 0.05 -6.92 -0.24
N THR A 4 -0.74 -6.08 0.41
CA THR A 4 -1.95 -5.50 -0.15
C THR A 4 -1.84 -3.98 -0.07
N LEU A 5 -2.03 -3.32 -1.19
CA LEU A 5 -2.03 -1.87 -1.26
C LEU A 5 -3.49 -1.38 -1.29
N TYR A 6 -3.87 -0.63 -0.27
CA TYR A 6 -5.20 -0.01 -0.23
C TYR A 6 -5.15 1.31 -1.01
N THR A 7 -5.97 1.38 -2.05
CA THR A 7 -5.94 2.49 -3.01
C THR A 7 -7.33 3.06 -3.21
N GLN A 8 -7.40 4.19 -3.89
CA GLN A 8 -8.65 4.78 -4.35
C GLN A 8 -8.45 5.33 -5.76
N LYS A 9 -9.55 5.55 -6.48
CA LYS A 9 -9.50 6.21 -7.77
C LYS A 9 -9.02 7.65 -7.60
N ASN A 10 -8.32 8.16 -8.60
CA ASN A 10 -7.81 9.55 -8.60
C ASN A 10 -6.90 9.84 -7.41
N CYS A 11 -6.06 8.89 -7.05
CA CYS A 11 -5.11 9.01 -5.96
C CYS A 11 -3.69 9.05 -6.54
N PRO A 12 -3.10 10.25 -6.74
CA PRO A 12 -1.75 10.35 -7.29
C PRO A 12 -0.70 9.66 -6.42
N GLN A 13 -0.84 9.76 -5.10
CA GLN A 13 0.09 9.14 -4.16
C GLN A 13 0.02 7.62 -4.21
N CYS A 14 -1.18 7.06 -4.45
CA CYS A 14 -1.33 5.62 -4.64
C CYS A 14 -0.54 5.16 -5.87
N LYS A 15 -0.59 5.94 -6.95
CA LYS A 15 0.16 5.65 -8.16
C LYS A 15 1.66 5.66 -7.92
N VAL A 16 2.15 6.63 -7.17
CA VAL A 16 3.57 6.71 -6.83
C VAL A 16 4.02 5.43 -6.12
N LEU A 17 3.24 4.99 -5.14
CA LEU A 17 3.59 3.80 -4.39
C LEU A 17 3.52 2.54 -5.25
N GLU A 18 2.51 2.42 -6.11
CA GLU A 18 2.41 1.33 -7.07
C GLU A 18 3.62 1.28 -8.00
N ASP A 19 4.03 2.44 -8.51
CA ASP A 19 5.20 2.52 -9.39
C ASP A 19 6.46 2.07 -8.68
N MET A 20 6.64 2.44 -7.42
CA MET A 20 7.80 2.01 -6.64
C MET A 20 7.82 0.49 -6.46
N LEU A 21 6.67 -0.09 -6.12
CA LEU A 21 6.56 -1.54 -5.98
C LEU A 21 6.85 -2.26 -7.29
N ASN A 22 6.32 -1.73 -8.39
CA ASN A 22 6.54 -2.31 -9.72
C ASN A 22 8.02 -2.25 -10.14
N LYS A 23 8.68 -1.15 -9.87
CA LYS A 23 10.09 -0.99 -10.20
C LYS A 23 10.98 -1.96 -9.45
N LYS A 24 10.59 -2.31 -8.25
CA LYS A 24 11.33 -3.28 -7.43
C LYS A 24 10.90 -4.72 -7.68
N HIS A 25 9.97 -4.94 -8.62
CA HIS A 25 9.42 -6.27 -8.93
C HIS A 25 8.80 -6.95 -7.71
N ILE A 26 8.17 -6.16 -6.85
CA ILE A 26 7.49 -6.67 -5.66
C ILE A 26 6.06 -7.06 -6.06
N THR A 27 5.67 -8.28 -5.75
CA THR A 27 4.30 -8.76 -6.00
C THR A 27 3.37 -8.25 -4.91
N TYR A 28 2.25 -7.67 -5.30
CA TYR A 28 1.26 -7.15 -4.37
C TYR A 28 -0.14 -7.21 -4.98
N ALA A 29 -1.14 -7.21 -4.11
CA ALA A 29 -2.53 -7.06 -4.51
C ALA A 29 -2.99 -5.62 -4.23
N THR A 30 -4.07 -5.20 -4.87
CA THR A 30 -4.68 -3.91 -4.59
C THR A 30 -6.09 -4.11 -4.05
N ASN A 31 -6.54 -3.20 -3.20
CA ASN A 31 -7.88 -3.22 -2.64
C ASN A 31 -8.41 -1.79 -2.56
N ASP A 32 -9.49 -1.51 -3.28
CA ASP A 32 -10.14 -0.20 -3.26
C ASP A 32 -11.54 -0.24 -2.63
N ASN A 33 -11.84 -1.31 -1.91
CA ASN A 33 -13.15 -1.49 -1.30
C ASN A 33 -13.24 -0.64 -0.03
N ILE A 34 -14.16 0.33 -0.04
CA ILE A 34 -14.33 1.27 1.06
C ILE A 34 -14.76 0.57 2.35
N ASN A 35 -15.60 -0.46 2.23
CA ASN A 35 -16.05 -1.20 3.40
C ASN A 35 -14.90 -1.94 4.08
N ASP A 36 -14.02 -2.55 3.30
CA ASP A 36 -12.84 -3.23 3.85
C ASP A 36 -11.92 -2.23 4.56
N MET A 37 -11.72 -1.07 3.95
CA MET A 37 -10.90 -0.01 4.56
C MET A 37 -11.51 0.48 5.86
N SER A 38 -12.84 0.69 5.87
CA SER A 38 -13.56 1.13 7.06
C SER A 38 -13.42 0.15 8.21
N GLN A 39 -13.50 -1.15 7.92
CA GLN A 39 -13.35 -2.19 8.94
C GLN A 39 -11.97 -2.21 9.57
N ARG A 40 -10.96 -1.71 8.87
CA ARG A 40 -9.59 -1.63 9.36
C ARG A 40 -9.21 -0.24 9.85
N ASN A 41 -10.19 0.66 9.96
CA ASN A 41 -9.97 2.05 10.38
C ASN A 41 -9.01 2.80 9.45
N ILE A 42 -8.99 2.45 8.18
CA ILE A 42 -8.20 3.15 7.17
C ILE A 42 -9.01 4.39 6.75
N THR A 43 -8.47 5.57 7.03
CA THR A 43 -9.13 6.83 6.76
C THR A 43 -8.52 7.60 5.59
N HIS A 44 -7.41 7.11 5.07
CA HIS A 44 -6.73 7.75 3.93
C HIS A 44 -5.97 6.70 3.14
N THR A 45 -5.66 7.01 1.90
CA THR A 45 -4.87 6.15 1.03
C THR A 45 -3.66 6.92 0.51
N PRO A 46 -2.59 6.26 0.12
CA PRO A 46 -2.41 4.81 0.16
C PRO A 46 -2.05 4.29 1.55
N MET A 47 -2.46 3.07 1.82
CA MET A 47 -2.00 2.31 2.99
C MET A 47 -1.51 0.95 2.50
N MET A 48 -0.41 0.49 3.04
CA MET A 48 0.18 -0.79 2.64
C MET A 48 0.09 -1.79 3.78
N ASP A 49 -0.50 -2.94 3.49
CA ASP A 49 -0.56 -4.07 4.42
C ASP A 49 0.54 -5.05 4.07
N VAL A 50 1.37 -5.37 5.04
CA VAL A 50 2.40 -6.41 4.90
C VAL A 50 2.15 -7.45 5.98
N ASP A 51 1.67 -8.61 5.59
CA ASP A 51 1.37 -9.72 6.48
C ASP A 51 0.47 -9.31 7.65
N GLY A 52 -0.53 -8.48 7.39
CA GLY A 52 -1.51 -8.05 8.37
C GLY A 52 -1.18 -6.77 9.11
N VAL A 53 0.01 -6.19 8.90
CA VAL A 53 0.41 -4.94 9.54
C VAL A 53 0.28 -3.79 8.55
N LEU A 54 -0.38 -2.71 8.97
CA LEU A 54 -0.59 -1.54 8.12
C LEU A 54 0.54 -0.53 8.25
N TYR A 55 0.97 -0.02 7.11
CA TYR A 55 1.98 1.03 7.00
C TYR A 55 1.43 2.17 6.18
N ASP A 56 1.66 3.39 6.63
CA ASP A 56 1.28 4.57 5.85
C ASP A 56 2.27 4.78 4.69
N MET A 57 2.03 5.83 3.89
CA MET A 57 2.86 6.08 2.71
C MET A 57 4.33 6.28 3.07
N GLY A 58 4.61 7.09 4.08
CA GLY A 58 5.99 7.36 4.49
C GLY A 58 6.71 6.11 4.92
N ALA A 59 6.08 5.28 5.75
CA ALA A 59 6.66 4.03 6.21
C ALA A 59 6.81 3.03 5.07
N ALA A 60 5.83 2.96 4.17
CA ALA A 60 5.89 2.08 3.01
C ALA A 60 7.06 2.44 2.09
N ILE A 61 7.24 3.72 1.80
CA ILE A 61 8.35 4.20 0.97
C ILE A 61 9.68 3.80 1.60
N LYS A 62 9.81 4.00 2.90
CA LYS A 62 11.02 3.64 3.62
C LYS A 62 11.32 2.14 3.50
N MET A 63 10.31 1.31 3.70
CA MET A 63 10.48 -0.13 3.60
C MET A 63 10.92 -0.57 2.21
N ILE A 64 10.33 0.02 1.17
CA ILE A 64 10.67 -0.30 -0.21
C ILE A 64 12.11 0.12 -0.51
N ASN A 65 12.49 1.34 -0.12
CA ASN A 65 13.82 1.86 -0.38
C ASN A 65 14.91 1.12 0.37
N GLU A 66 14.61 0.63 1.57
CA GLU A 66 15.58 -0.10 2.39
C GLU A 66 15.61 -1.60 2.06
N GLY A 67 14.78 -2.05 1.13
CA GLY A 67 14.76 -3.44 0.74
C GLY A 67 14.21 -4.38 1.79
N LEU A 68 13.31 -3.90 2.65
CA LEU A 68 12.71 -4.71 3.72
C LEU A 68 11.57 -5.59 3.21
N ILE A 69 11.10 -5.35 2.02
CA ILE A 69 10.06 -6.15 1.38
C ILE A 69 10.45 -6.50 -0.06
#